data_e1922e88ac252a42fdb6e785fda18c44
#
_entry.id   e1922e88ac252a42fdb6e785fda18c44
#
_cell.length_a   1.000
_cell.length_b   1.000
_cell.length_c   1.000
_cell.angle_alpha   90.00
_cell.angle_beta   90.00
_cell.angle_gamma   90.00
#
_symmetry.space_group_name_H-M   'P 1'
#
loop_
_entity.id
_entity.type
_entity.pdbx_description
1 polymer ?
#
loop_
_entity_poly.entity_id
_entity_poly.type
_entity_poly.pdbx_seq_one_letter_code
_entity_poly.pdbx_strand_id
1 'polypeptide(L)'
;MVRVRAIHHSNIPKCLRCGRRWWATCHRCERTVRLTSTASGIWPLRLLRGAVPGLISGPWLPFSPTTRPIYALQLLSVNDGPSPVAGSAPNRLDNGASVARALPHPAGRLAVATQQTKAGLSRQAKAGTAFRVAPNAYIVGATLAPEQAVAHHRTAIISMFWPGSVLSDRTALTGGMPFEGWIFISHPDPARRSDLELPGVTVSVRVGPGPLPGDMPMPDGLHISGPARRLVENVSIAGRPPRGRPSRQAGTELVGDEIDQVARQGGAGAVHNVLSQLDAISNHLPAGSVGVVRSLLAGVLGSFSGSKLTSERLAARLSGEPYDEHRLSMFRGLAELLGDTAPEPRPALGSPQRWTWEPFFEAYFSNFIEGTEFGVEEAREIAIDGVIPSERPADAHDVVATYRIVSDPVSRAVAPASADELLDELRDLHRILLAARPEKRPGEFKERRNYAAGYAFVEPDLVVGTLRRGFDVFSSVTDPMQRAVALMLLITECHPFDDGNGRLARIISNGVLTAAGQVRIVIPTVYRNNYLAGLAGVSNGNGRGESLIAVLRFAQKWTAAIDWMTFEATDEQLRRLDSYMDPGLAEASGIRLRLPEQT
;
A
#
# COMPACT_ATOMS: atom_id res chain seq x y z
N MET A 1 -41.52 7.99 -5.96
CA MET A 1 -40.32 8.78 -5.59
C MET A 1 -39.58 8.05 -4.47
N VAL A 2 -38.35 7.61 -4.71
CA VAL A 2 -37.53 6.95 -3.70
C VAL A 2 -36.60 8.02 -3.11
N ARG A 3 -36.75 8.33 -1.83
CA ARG A 3 -35.81 9.19 -1.11
C ARG A 3 -34.61 8.34 -0.67
N VAL A 4 -33.41 8.71 -1.11
CA VAL A 4 -32.15 8.14 -0.63
C VAL A 4 -31.55 9.14 0.36
N ARG A 5 -31.37 8.75 1.63
CA ARG A 5 -30.56 9.51 2.58
C ARG A 5 -29.12 9.00 2.48
N ALA A 6 -28.21 9.87 2.13
CA ALA A 6 -26.77 9.63 2.28
C ALA A 6 -26.40 9.96 3.74
N ILE A 7 -25.85 9.01 4.46
CA ILE A 7 -25.34 9.18 5.82
C ILE A 7 -23.86 8.77 5.85
N HIS A 8 -23.08 9.55 6.53
CA HIS A 8 -21.63 9.41 6.69
C HIS A 8 -21.24 8.06 7.32
N HIS A 9 -20.22 7.49 6.77
CA HIS A 9 -19.23 6.49 7.25
C HIS A 9 -19.62 5.19 7.95
N SER A 10 -20.85 4.89 8.32
CA SER A 10 -21.16 3.57 8.87
C SER A 10 -22.49 2.96 8.43
N ASN A 11 -23.28 3.64 7.62
CA ASN A 11 -24.61 3.17 7.28
C ASN A 11 -24.81 3.00 5.76
N ILE A 12 -24.96 1.76 5.34
CA ILE A 12 -25.41 1.40 3.99
C ILE A 12 -26.81 1.97 3.76
N PRO A 13 -27.06 2.71 2.67
CA PRO A 13 -28.39 3.26 2.40
C PRO A 13 -29.47 2.16 2.34
N LYS A 14 -30.61 2.39 2.95
CA LYS A 14 -31.77 1.51 2.87
C LYS A 14 -32.75 2.01 1.81
N CYS A 15 -33.32 1.09 1.04
CA CYS A 15 -34.41 1.41 0.14
C CYS A 15 -35.68 1.73 0.95
N LEU A 16 -36.17 2.97 0.84
CA LEU A 16 -37.34 3.44 1.60
C LEU A 16 -38.65 2.69 1.26
N ARG A 17 -38.68 1.92 0.16
CA ARG A 17 -39.86 1.18 -0.27
C ARG A 17 -39.91 -0.27 0.19
N CYS A 18 -38.74 -0.90 0.41
CA CYS A 18 -38.63 -2.30 0.81
C CYS A 18 -37.81 -2.56 2.08
N GLY A 19 -37.25 -1.53 2.71
CA GLY A 19 -36.54 -1.62 4.00
C GLY A 19 -35.15 -2.29 3.95
N ARG A 20 -34.71 -2.82 2.80
CA ARG A 20 -33.45 -3.56 2.68
C ARG A 20 -32.27 -2.65 2.38
N ARG A 21 -31.10 -3.01 2.93
CA ARG A 21 -29.81 -2.38 2.60
C ARG A 21 -29.34 -2.84 1.23
N TRP A 22 -28.77 -1.94 0.42
CA TRP A 22 -28.26 -2.25 -0.93
C TRP A 22 -27.03 -1.39 -1.28
N TRP A 23 -26.18 -1.95 -2.14
CA TRP A 23 -24.92 -1.29 -2.52
C TRP A 23 -25.03 -0.52 -3.85
N ALA A 24 -25.34 -1.18 -4.91
CA ALA A 24 -25.40 -0.59 -6.24
C ALA A 24 -26.73 -0.80 -6.95
N THR A 25 -27.44 -1.89 -6.64
CA THR A 25 -28.67 -2.28 -7.30
C THR A 25 -29.68 -2.84 -6.30
N CYS A 26 -30.90 -2.34 -6.32
CA CYS A 26 -32.01 -2.94 -5.58
C CYS A 26 -32.81 -3.86 -6.52
N HIS A 27 -32.57 -5.16 -6.47
CA HIS A 27 -33.22 -6.16 -7.33
C HIS A 27 -34.77 -6.19 -7.25
N ARG A 28 -35.34 -5.65 -6.18
CA ARG A 28 -36.78 -5.63 -6.00
C ARG A 28 -37.46 -4.39 -6.60
N CYS A 29 -36.69 -3.37 -6.95
CA CYS A 29 -37.17 -2.11 -7.52
C CYS A 29 -36.63 -1.83 -8.92
N GLU A 30 -35.83 -2.72 -9.49
CA GLU A 30 -35.16 -2.64 -10.82
C GLU A 30 -34.53 -1.29 -11.16
N ARG A 31 -33.91 -0.64 -10.16
CA ARG A 31 -33.22 0.65 -10.36
C ARG A 31 -31.77 0.58 -9.94
N THR A 32 -30.89 0.96 -10.87
CA THR A 32 -29.43 1.01 -10.69
C THR A 32 -28.98 2.45 -10.45
N VAL A 33 -28.11 2.66 -9.45
CA VAL A 33 -27.38 3.92 -9.26
C VAL A 33 -25.97 3.73 -9.82
N ARG A 34 -25.60 4.50 -10.84
CA ARG A 34 -24.21 4.53 -11.34
C ARG A 34 -23.39 5.50 -10.53
N LEU A 35 -22.30 5.00 -9.99
CA LEU A 35 -21.24 5.80 -9.37
C LEU A 35 -20.14 5.98 -10.41
N THR A 36 -19.81 7.24 -10.75
CA THR A 36 -18.70 7.56 -11.65
C THR A 36 -17.59 8.21 -10.85
N SER A 37 -16.37 7.69 -10.96
CA SER A 37 -15.17 8.31 -10.37
C SER A 37 -14.53 9.27 -11.35
N THR A 38 -14.12 10.44 -10.89
CA THR A 38 -13.23 11.35 -11.63
C THR A 38 -11.82 11.26 -11.06
N ALA A 39 -10.83 11.54 -11.87
CA ALA A 39 -9.40 11.41 -11.57
C ALA A 39 -8.89 12.24 -10.36
N SER A 40 -9.74 12.98 -9.68
CA SER A 40 -9.41 13.83 -8.52
C SER A 40 -9.85 13.26 -7.17
N GLY A 41 -10.38 12.05 -7.10
CA GLY A 41 -10.74 11.42 -5.82
C GLY A 41 -11.93 12.02 -5.07
N ILE A 42 -12.70 12.90 -5.69
CA ILE A 42 -13.93 13.49 -5.15
C ILE A 42 -15.12 12.85 -5.86
N TRP A 43 -16.05 12.30 -5.11
CA TRP A 43 -17.25 11.66 -5.63
C TRP A 43 -18.41 12.66 -5.73
N PRO A 44 -18.79 13.17 -6.92
CA PRO A 44 -20.02 13.92 -7.04
C PRO A 44 -21.21 12.98 -7.27
N LEU A 45 -22.15 12.97 -6.35
CA LEU A 45 -23.48 12.39 -6.58
C LEU A 45 -24.23 13.29 -7.58
N ARG A 46 -24.30 12.93 -8.83
CA ARG A 46 -25.26 13.55 -9.77
C ARG A 46 -26.63 12.89 -9.62
N LEU A 47 -27.51 13.57 -8.93
CA LEU A 47 -28.94 13.31 -8.98
C LEU A 47 -29.50 13.90 -10.27
N LEU A 48 -30.02 13.07 -11.14
CA LEU A 48 -30.77 13.51 -12.31
C LEU A 48 -32.13 14.05 -11.85
N ARG A 49 -32.24 15.39 -11.90
CA ARG A 49 -33.41 16.26 -11.79
C ARG A 49 -34.18 16.30 -10.46
N GLY A 50 -34.11 17.46 -9.84
CA GLY A 50 -34.95 17.89 -8.72
C GLY A 50 -34.14 18.41 -7.52
N ALA A 51 -33.36 19.45 -7.69
CA ALA A 51 -32.65 20.11 -6.58
C ALA A 51 -33.57 21.11 -5.87
N VAL A 52 -33.59 21.04 -4.56
CA VAL A 52 -34.01 22.12 -3.67
C VAL A 52 -32.74 22.74 -3.09
N PRO A 53 -32.54 24.06 -3.14
CA PRO A 53 -31.35 24.70 -2.60
C PRO A 53 -31.46 24.88 -1.09
N GLY A 54 -30.34 24.67 -0.43
CA GLY A 54 -30.17 25.05 0.98
C GLY A 54 -29.51 23.97 1.81
N LEU A 55 -28.33 24.29 2.32
CA LEU A 55 -27.46 23.61 3.28
C LEU A 55 -26.27 22.87 2.68
N ILE A 56 -25.16 23.59 2.61
CA ILE A 56 -23.82 23.21 3.07
C ILE A 56 -22.90 24.43 2.91
N SER A 57 -22.60 25.10 4.02
CA SER A 57 -21.48 26.03 4.14
C SER A 57 -20.77 25.73 5.48
N GLY A 58 -19.60 25.12 5.37
CA GLY A 58 -18.62 24.99 6.45
C GLY A 58 -17.22 25.09 5.86
N PRO A 59 -16.26 25.78 6.49
CA PRO A 59 -14.99 26.15 5.88
C PRO A 59 -14.01 24.97 5.81
N TRP A 60 -13.38 24.83 4.67
CA TRP A 60 -12.31 23.89 4.36
C TRP A 60 -10.96 24.43 4.81
N LEU A 61 -10.18 23.60 5.49
CA LEU A 61 -8.76 23.85 5.74
C LEU A 61 -7.94 23.19 4.61
N PRO A 62 -6.88 23.83 4.11
CA PRO A 62 -6.10 23.33 3.00
C PRO A 62 -5.11 22.23 3.44
N PHE A 63 -5.12 21.10 2.75
CA PHE A 63 -4.07 20.08 2.83
C PHE A 63 -2.86 20.49 1.98
N SER A 64 -1.67 20.38 2.56
CA SER A 64 -0.39 20.59 1.90
C SER A 64 0.00 19.38 1.04
N PRO A 65 0.50 19.58 -0.20
CA PRO A 65 0.82 18.48 -1.11
C PRO A 65 2.29 18.07 -1.02
N THR A 66 2.60 17.04 -0.24
CA THR A 66 3.90 16.34 -0.36
C THR A 66 3.69 14.84 -0.24
N THR A 67 3.13 14.23 -1.27
CA THR A 67 3.19 12.78 -1.46
C THR A 67 3.27 12.49 -2.96
N ARG A 68 4.33 11.77 -3.35
CA ARG A 68 4.57 11.36 -4.73
C ARG A 68 3.50 10.35 -5.17
N PRO A 69 2.92 10.46 -6.38
CA PRO A 69 1.98 9.47 -6.89
C PRO A 69 2.72 8.25 -7.44
N ILE A 70 2.36 7.07 -6.97
CA ILE A 70 2.68 5.79 -7.60
C ILE A 70 1.66 5.59 -8.73
N TYR A 71 2.11 5.61 -9.96
CA TYR A 71 1.26 5.32 -11.13
C TYR A 71 1.07 3.80 -11.27
N ALA A 72 -0.14 3.32 -11.01
CA ALA A 72 -0.59 2.02 -11.47
C ALA A 72 -1.13 2.13 -12.90
N LEU A 73 -0.46 1.48 -13.85
CA LEU A 73 -0.95 1.35 -15.24
C LEU A 73 -2.03 0.25 -15.27
N GLN A 74 -3.28 0.65 -15.48
CA GLN A 74 -4.36 -0.26 -15.85
C GLN A 74 -4.36 -0.48 -17.36
N LEU A 75 -4.21 -1.74 -17.77
CA LEU A 75 -4.41 -2.20 -19.15
C LEU A 75 -5.91 -2.20 -19.48
N LEU A 76 -6.32 -1.35 -20.41
CA LEU A 76 -7.62 -1.46 -21.08
C LEU A 76 -7.48 -2.33 -22.32
N SER A 77 -8.21 -3.43 -22.38
CA SER A 77 -8.41 -4.23 -23.58
C SER A 77 -9.44 -3.55 -24.47
N VAL A 78 -9.04 -3.24 -25.69
CA VAL A 78 -9.92 -2.76 -26.78
C VAL A 78 -10.39 -3.98 -27.56
N ASN A 79 -11.71 -4.15 -27.70
CA ASN A 79 -12.30 -5.08 -28.66
C ASN A 79 -12.90 -4.30 -29.82
N ASP A 80 -12.53 -4.73 -31.00
CA ASP A 80 -12.86 -4.18 -32.32
C ASP A 80 -14.26 -4.51 -32.79
N GLY A 81 -14.76 -3.67 -33.71
CA GLY A 81 -15.56 -4.08 -34.84
C GLY A 81 -16.69 -3.13 -35.23
N PRO A 82 -17.19 -3.20 -36.48
CA PRO A 82 -16.64 -2.41 -37.58
C PRO A 82 -17.65 -1.38 -38.16
N SER A 83 -17.09 -0.56 -39.05
CA SER A 83 -17.66 0.48 -39.96
C SER A 83 -18.81 0.01 -40.87
N PRO A 84 -19.30 0.78 -41.86
CA PRO A 84 -19.40 2.21 -42.09
C PRO A 84 -20.80 2.64 -42.67
N VAL A 85 -21.13 3.91 -42.81
CA VAL A 85 -21.85 4.46 -44.00
C VAL A 85 -21.70 5.98 -44.14
N ALA A 86 -21.60 6.39 -45.37
CA ALA A 86 -21.27 7.68 -45.92
C ALA A 86 -22.40 8.70 -45.94
N GLY A 87 -21.95 9.98 -46.09
CA GLY A 87 -22.63 10.93 -46.96
C GLY A 87 -23.29 12.14 -46.30
N SER A 88 -22.73 13.27 -46.37
CA SER A 88 -23.14 14.47 -47.12
C SER A 88 -22.57 15.76 -46.56
N ALA A 89 -22.00 16.56 -47.45
CA ALA A 89 -21.53 17.94 -47.26
C ALA A 89 -22.69 18.93 -47.49
N PRO A 90 -22.44 20.24 -47.50
CA PRO A 90 -21.97 21.13 -46.43
C PRO A 90 -22.98 22.25 -46.13
N ASN A 91 -22.90 22.88 -44.99
CA ASN A 91 -23.51 24.20 -44.84
C ASN A 91 -22.50 25.17 -44.16
N ARG A 92 -22.15 26.19 -44.93
CA ARG A 92 -21.47 27.39 -44.43
C ARG A 92 -22.38 28.09 -43.43
N LEU A 93 -21.87 28.45 -42.28
CA LEU A 93 -22.22 29.67 -41.56
C LEU A 93 -20.98 30.19 -40.85
N ASP A 94 -20.55 31.37 -41.33
CA ASP A 94 -19.67 32.27 -40.64
C ASP A 94 -20.16 32.52 -39.21
N ASN A 95 -19.25 32.53 -38.25
CA ASN A 95 -19.22 33.61 -37.28
C ASN A 95 -18.01 33.49 -36.34
N GLY A 96 -17.29 34.57 -36.22
CA GLY A 96 -16.19 34.93 -35.36
C GLY A 96 -16.10 34.20 -34.01
N ALA A 97 -15.38 33.11 -33.99
CA ALA A 97 -14.87 32.56 -32.76
C ALA A 97 -13.59 33.32 -32.41
N SER A 98 -13.69 34.16 -31.40
CA SER A 98 -12.56 34.65 -30.62
C SER A 98 -11.64 33.49 -30.32
N VAL A 99 -10.48 33.41 -30.96
CA VAL A 99 -9.40 32.48 -30.62
C VAL A 99 -8.94 32.87 -29.22
N ALA A 100 -9.45 32.20 -28.22
CA ALA A 100 -8.91 32.26 -26.87
C ALA A 100 -7.43 31.90 -26.98
N ARG A 101 -6.56 32.91 -26.85
CA ARG A 101 -5.10 32.77 -26.88
C ARG A 101 -4.76 31.86 -25.70
N ALA A 102 -4.47 30.60 -25.99
CA ALA A 102 -4.04 29.66 -24.97
C ALA A 102 -2.88 30.30 -24.20
N LEU A 103 -3.00 30.38 -22.89
CA LEU A 103 -1.94 30.90 -22.03
C LEU A 103 -0.65 30.10 -22.32
N PRO A 104 0.49 30.79 -22.46
CA PRO A 104 1.75 30.11 -22.76
C PRO A 104 2.07 29.09 -21.63
N HIS A 105 2.42 27.86 -22.03
CA HIS A 105 2.77 26.82 -21.07
C HIS A 105 4.01 27.22 -20.24
N PRO A 106 4.05 27.04 -18.91
CA PRO A 106 5.17 27.51 -18.08
C PRO A 106 6.54 26.94 -18.49
N ALA A 107 6.58 25.73 -19.06
CA ALA A 107 7.80 25.12 -19.61
C ALA A 107 8.28 25.76 -20.92
N GLY A 108 7.55 26.73 -21.46
CA GLY A 108 7.86 27.34 -22.74
C GLY A 108 7.61 26.42 -23.95
N ARG A 109 8.22 26.76 -25.08
CA ARG A 109 8.09 26.01 -26.34
C ARG A 109 9.48 25.59 -26.85
N LEU A 110 9.65 24.31 -27.15
CA LEU A 110 10.86 23.81 -27.83
C LEU A 110 10.90 24.35 -29.26
N ALA A 111 12.05 24.90 -29.67
CA ALA A 111 12.29 25.46 -30.98
C ALA A 111 13.61 24.91 -31.54
N VAL A 112 13.55 24.44 -32.79
CA VAL A 112 14.73 23.97 -33.53
C VAL A 112 15.26 25.12 -34.39
N ALA A 113 16.55 25.42 -34.27
CA ALA A 113 17.20 26.44 -35.08
C ALA A 113 17.47 25.92 -36.49
N THR A 114 16.85 26.55 -37.46
CA THR A 114 17.17 26.41 -38.89
C THR A 114 18.13 27.55 -39.31
N GLN A 115 18.66 27.50 -40.53
CA GLN A 115 19.47 28.63 -41.07
C GLN A 115 18.75 29.97 -40.94
N GLN A 116 17.44 30.01 -41.19
CA GLN A 116 16.62 31.22 -41.12
C GLN A 116 16.30 31.68 -39.70
N THR A 117 16.11 30.78 -38.78
CA THR A 117 15.65 31.08 -37.39
C THR A 117 16.79 31.23 -36.39
N LYS A 118 18.00 30.72 -36.68
CA LYS A 118 19.14 30.67 -35.78
C LYS A 118 19.53 32.02 -35.19
N ALA A 119 19.61 33.06 -36.04
CA ALA A 119 19.96 34.41 -35.59
C ALA A 119 18.89 35.03 -34.67
N GLY A 120 17.61 34.75 -34.93
CA GLY A 120 16.49 35.17 -34.10
C GLY A 120 16.50 34.51 -32.72
N LEU A 121 16.66 33.18 -32.69
CA LEU A 121 16.74 32.41 -31.45
C LEU A 121 17.96 32.77 -30.59
N SER A 122 19.10 33.04 -31.24
CA SER A 122 20.31 33.51 -30.54
C SER A 122 20.10 34.89 -29.92
N ARG A 123 19.38 35.80 -30.57
CA ARG A 123 19.02 37.13 -30.02
C ARG A 123 18.07 36.96 -28.81
N GLN A 124 17.07 36.12 -28.93
CA GLN A 124 16.13 35.81 -27.82
C GLN A 124 16.86 35.20 -26.61
N ALA A 125 17.83 34.33 -26.85
CA ALA A 125 18.67 33.76 -25.77
C ALA A 125 19.51 34.85 -25.09
N LYS A 126 20.12 35.78 -25.83
CA LYS A 126 20.83 36.94 -25.27
C LYS A 126 19.93 37.88 -24.49
N ALA A 127 18.68 38.03 -24.91
CA ALA A 127 17.67 38.85 -24.24
C ALA A 127 17.00 38.14 -23.04
N GLY A 128 17.35 36.90 -22.72
CA GLY A 128 16.79 36.15 -21.62
C GLY A 128 15.37 35.60 -21.87
N THR A 129 14.81 35.75 -23.07
CA THR A 129 13.47 35.25 -23.42
C THR A 129 13.49 33.82 -24.00
N ALA A 130 14.67 33.26 -24.20
CA ALA A 130 14.92 31.86 -24.56
C ALA A 130 16.23 31.40 -23.93
N PHE A 131 16.44 30.09 -23.86
CA PHE A 131 17.76 29.54 -23.55
C PHE A 131 18.07 28.34 -24.45
N ARG A 132 19.35 28.18 -24.75
CA ARG A 132 19.84 27.06 -25.55
C ARG A 132 20.00 25.84 -24.68
N VAL A 133 19.32 24.74 -25.06
CA VAL A 133 19.39 23.46 -24.32
C VAL A 133 20.41 22.49 -24.92
N ALA A 134 20.61 22.56 -26.24
CA ALA A 134 21.52 21.68 -26.99
C ALA A 134 21.91 22.33 -28.33
N PRO A 135 22.83 21.77 -29.13
CA PRO A 135 23.09 22.25 -30.48
C PRO A 135 21.80 22.38 -31.29
N ASN A 136 21.50 23.57 -31.80
CA ASN A 136 20.30 23.91 -32.59
C ASN A 136 18.96 23.71 -31.83
N ALA A 137 18.94 23.50 -30.53
CA ALA A 137 17.72 23.36 -29.72
C ALA A 137 17.63 24.49 -28.69
N TYR A 138 16.47 25.15 -28.63
CA TYR A 138 16.16 26.26 -27.73
C TYR A 138 14.80 26.03 -27.07
N ILE A 139 14.64 26.48 -25.85
CA ILE A 139 13.33 26.64 -25.21
C ILE A 139 13.04 28.15 -25.13
N VAL A 140 11.88 28.53 -25.64
CA VAL A 140 11.45 29.94 -25.79
C VAL A 140 10.27 30.20 -24.86
N GLY A 141 10.34 31.29 -24.09
CA GLY A 141 9.23 31.76 -23.25
C GLY A 141 8.95 30.90 -22.02
N ALA A 142 9.93 30.12 -21.56
CA ALA A 142 9.78 29.36 -20.29
C ALA A 142 9.85 30.31 -19.09
N THR A 143 8.97 30.06 -18.11
CA THR A 143 8.99 30.71 -16.80
C THR A 143 9.51 29.77 -15.71
N LEU A 144 9.60 28.46 -16.01
CA LEU A 144 10.23 27.45 -15.14
C LEU A 144 11.77 27.51 -15.25
N ALA A 145 12.45 27.01 -14.22
CA ALA A 145 13.89 26.80 -14.25
C ALA A 145 14.30 25.92 -15.46
N PRO A 146 15.50 26.10 -16.03
CA PRO A 146 15.96 25.36 -17.20
C PRO A 146 15.81 23.84 -17.06
N GLU A 147 16.14 23.28 -15.89
CA GLU A 147 16.05 21.84 -15.59
C GLU A 147 14.60 21.34 -15.65
N GLN A 148 13.66 22.10 -15.12
CA GLN A 148 12.24 21.78 -15.13
C GLN A 148 11.65 21.88 -16.54
N ALA A 149 12.04 22.90 -17.29
CA ALA A 149 11.63 23.07 -18.69
C ALA A 149 12.18 21.94 -19.57
N VAL A 150 13.43 21.52 -19.37
CA VAL A 150 14.03 20.36 -20.05
C VAL A 150 13.32 19.08 -19.66
N ALA A 151 13.00 18.88 -18.37
CA ALA A 151 12.26 17.69 -17.91
C ALA A 151 10.90 17.56 -18.61
N HIS A 152 10.21 18.67 -18.87
CA HIS A 152 8.95 18.69 -19.61
C HIS A 152 9.11 18.33 -21.09
N HIS A 153 10.17 18.83 -21.74
CA HIS A 153 10.41 18.65 -23.18
C HIS A 153 11.37 17.50 -23.51
N ARG A 154 11.78 16.67 -22.53
CA ARG A 154 12.87 15.70 -22.68
C ARG A 154 12.64 14.68 -23.79
N THR A 155 11.41 14.15 -23.96
CA THR A 155 11.09 13.19 -25.01
C THR A 155 11.24 13.83 -26.39
N ALA A 156 10.72 15.04 -26.59
CA ALA A 156 10.86 15.79 -27.83
C ALA A 156 12.33 16.12 -28.13
N ILE A 157 13.13 16.49 -27.13
CA ILE A 157 14.57 16.74 -27.30
C ILE A 157 15.29 15.46 -27.70
N ILE A 158 15.05 14.33 -27.00
CA ILE A 158 15.66 13.05 -27.34
C ILE A 158 15.29 12.62 -28.75
N SER A 159 14.01 12.70 -29.12
CA SER A 159 13.54 12.34 -30.47
C SER A 159 14.17 13.18 -31.56
N MET A 160 14.43 14.46 -31.28
CA MET A 160 15.08 15.36 -32.25
C MET A 160 16.52 14.91 -32.58
N PHE A 161 17.28 14.40 -31.60
CA PHE A 161 18.65 13.93 -31.80
C PHE A 161 18.73 12.47 -32.21
N TRP A 162 17.83 11.63 -31.69
CA TRP A 162 17.79 10.19 -31.91
C TRP A 162 16.36 9.71 -32.21
N PRO A 163 15.82 10.05 -33.39
CA PRO A 163 14.46 9.63 -33.75
C PRO A 163 14.33 8.10 -33.77
N GLY A 164 13.25 7.59 -33.20
CA GLY A 164 13.00 6.15 -33.10
C GLY A 164 13.89 5.42 -32.09
N SER A 165 14.56 6.14 -31.18
CA SER A 165 15.31 5.52 -30.11
C SER A 165 14.41 4.85 -29.06
N VAL A 166 15.01 3.97 -28.29
CA VAL A 166 14.36 3.23 -27.20
C VAL A 166 15.00 3.63 -25.88
N LEU A 167 14.20 4.12 -24.94
CA LEU A 167 14.60 4.29 -23.55
C LEU A 167 14.90 2.89 -22.99
N SER A 168 16.15 2.64 -22.59
CA SER A 168 16.69 1.29 -22.38
C SER A 168 17.41 1.19 -21.02
N ASP A 169 17.93 0.00 -20.74
CA ASP A 169 18.77 -0.22 -19.57
C ASP A 169 18.04 0.24 -18.26
N ARG A 170 18.74 0.90 -17.32
CA ARG A 170 18.14 1.40 -16.06
C ARG A 170 17.01 2.38 -16.29
N THR A 171 17.05 3.17 -17.35
CA THR A 171 15.95 4.11 -17.64
C THR A 171 14.63 3.38 -17.93
N ALA A 172 14.69 2.19 -18.52
CA ALA A 172 13.49 1.36 -18.70
C ALA A 172 12.95 0.83 -17.36
N LEU A 173 13.81 0.49 -16.41
CA LEU A 173 13.40 0.07 -15.06
C LEU A 173 12.79 1.22 -14.24
N THR A 174 13.22 2.46 -14.45
CA THR A 174 12.66 3.64 -13.79
C THR A 174 11.42 4.23 -14.49
N GLY A 175 10.82 3.47 -15.44
CA GLY A 175 9.63 3.95 -16.19
C GLY A 175 9.92 5.14 -17.09
N GLY A 176 11.15 5.29 -17.60
CA GLY A 176 11.58 6.41 -18.45
C GLY A 176 12.05 7.64 -17.68
N MET A 177 12.17 7.56 -16.35
CA MET A 177 12.72 8.64 -15.54
C MET A 177 14.25 8.57 -15.49
N PRO A 178 14.94 9.72 -15.33
CA PRO A 178 16.38 9.74 -15.15
C PRO A 178 16.81 8.92 -13.92
N PHE A 179 17.90 8.18 -14.07
CA PHE A 179 18.59 7.50 -12.97
C PHE A 179 19.89 8.27 -12.63
N GLU A 180 20.01 8.81 -11.43
CA GLU A 180 21.13 9.64 -11.00
C GLU A 180 21.52 10.76 -11.98
N GLY A 181 20.51 11.40 -12.58
CA GLY A 181 20.71 12.46 -13.58
C GLY A 181 21.03 11.96 -14.99
N TRP A 182 20.91 10.65 -15.25
CA TRP A 182 21.19 10.05 -16.57
C TRP A 182 19.95 9.43 -17.19
N ILE A 183 19.81 9.57 -18.49
CA ILE A 183 18.86 8.83 -19.34
C ILE A 183 19.65 7.95 -20.29
N PHE A 184 19.39 6.66 -20.27
CA PHE A 184 20.02 5.68 -21.15
C PHE A 184 19.09 5.31 -22.29
N ILE A 185 19.61 5.40 -23.53
CA ILE A 185 18.87 5.04 -24.73
C ILE A 185 19.66 4.06 -25.60
N SER A 186 18.94 3.31 -26.41
CA SER A 186 19.45 2.47 -27.50
C SER A 186 19.05 3.05 -28.84
N HIS A 187 20.00 3.15 -29.78
CA HIS A 187 19.77 3.62 -31.14
C HIS A 187 20.56 2.76 -32.14
N PRO A 188 20.00 2.39 -33.29
CA PRO A 188 20.68 1.51 -34.25
C PRO A 188 21.83 2.17 -35.02
N ASP A 189 21.80 3.48 -35.16
CA ASP A 189 22.81 4.20 -35.95
C ASP A 189 24.12 4.38 -35.16
N PRO A 190 25.24 3.77 -35.60
CA PRO A 190 26.51 3.89 -34.92
C PRO A 190 27.15 5.30 -34.99
N ALA A 191 26.70 6.15 -35.88
CA ALA A 191 27.19 7.52 -35.99
C ALA A 191 26.67 8.43 -34.85
N ARG A 192 25.62 8.01 -34.16
CA ARG A 192 24.96 8.79 -33.11
C ARG A 192 25.35 8.35 -31.69
N ARG A 193 26.65 8.27 -31.39
CA ARG A 193 27.19 7.72 -30.14
C ARG A 193 27.51 8.73 -29.04
N SER A 194 27.46 10.03 -29.34
CA SER A 194 27.85 11.07 -28.39
C SER A 194 26.77 11.30 -27.35
N ASP A 195 27.17 11.32 -26.08
CA ASP A 195 26.29 11.74 -24.98
C ASP A 195 25.87 13.23 -25.18
N LEU A 196 24.71 13.58 -24.68
CA LEU A 196 24.17 14.95 -24.73
C LEU A 196 23.89 15.44 -23.31
N GLU A 197 24.66 16.45 -22.92
CA GLU A 197 24.43 17.15 -21.66
C GLU A 197 23.32 18.18 -21.84
N LEU A 198 22.31 18.10 -20.99
CA LEU A 198 21.18 19.02 -20.89
C LEU A 198 21.10 19.58 -19.47
N PRO A 199 20.50 20.74 -19.24
CA PRO A 199 20.20 21.21 -17.90
C PRO A 199 19.48 20.11 -17.06
N GLY A 200 20.13 19.68 -15.98
CA GLY A 200 19.60 18.70 -15.03
C GLY A 200 19.64 17.23 -15.46
N VAL A 201 20.08 16.90 -16.69
CA VAL A 201 20.12 15.50 -17.14
C VAL A 201 21.09 15.28 -18.30
N THR A 202 21.79 14.14 -18.29
CA THR A 202 22.63 13.71 -19.42
C THR A 202 21.99 12.51 -20.14
N VAL A 203 21.80 12.63 -21.45
CA VAL A 203 21.34 11.52 -22.29
C VAL A 203 22.53 10.74 -22.81
N SER A 204 22.59 9.46 -22.49
CA SER A 204 23.66 8.58 -22.92
C SER A 204 23.13 7.54 -23.92
N VAL A 205 23.71 7.49 -25.11
CA VAL A 205 23.30 6.59 -26.18
C VAL A 205 24.26 5.41 -26.30
N ARG A 206 23.71 4.23 -26.54
CA ARG A 206 24.46 3.08 -27.03
C ARG A 206 23.94 2.61 -28.38
N VAL A 207 24.81 1.99 -29.16
CA VAL A 207 24.40 1.26 -30.35
C VAL A 207 23.69 -0.02 -29.92
N GLY A 208 22.53 -0.24 -30.49
CA GLY A 208 21.70 -1.41 -30.19
C GLY A 208 20.44 -1.41 -31.05
N PRO A 209 19.60 -2.45 -30.94
CA PRO A 209 18.39 -2.52 -31.74
C PRO A 209 17.47 -1.33 -31.49
N GLY A 210 16.80 -0.89 -32.55
CA GLY A 210 15.66 0.01 -32.46
C GLY A 210 14.47 -0.66 -31.75
N PRO A 211 13.23 -0.19 -31.95
CA PRO A 211 12.05 -0.78 -31.34
C PRO A 211 11.91 -2.27 -31.72
N LEU A 212 11.64 -3.11 -30.73
CA LEU A 212 11.41 -4.55 -30.86
C LEU A 212 9.95 -4.89 -30.47
N PRO A 213 9.43 -6.06 -30.87
CA PRO A 213 8.14 -6.55 -30.40
C PRO A 213 8.07 -6.53 -28.86
N GLY A 214 7.00 -5.95 -28.32
CA GLY A 214 6.80 -5.79 -26.88
C GLY A 214 7.32 -4.47 -26.29
N ASP A 215 8.10 -3.68 -27.03
CA ASP A 215 8.46 -2.33 -26.61
C ASP A 215 7.23 -1.41 -26.65
N MET A 216 7.12 -0.54 -25.66
CA MET A 216 5.95 0.34 -25.52
C MET A 216 6.21 1.69 -26.20
N PRO A 217 5.25 2.19 -27.00
CA PRO A 217 5.36 3.52 -27.60
C PRO A 217 5.35 4.62 -26.54
N MET A 218 6.17 5.63 -26.77
CA MET A 218 6.30 6.82 -25.94
C MET A 218 5.98 8.08 -26.77
N PRO A 219 5.72 9.22 -26.14
CA PRO A 219 5.57 10.50 -26.85
C PRO A 219 6.73 10.77 -27.80
N ASP A 220 6.45 11.60 -28.82
CA ASP A 220 7.44 12.07 -29.81
C ASP A 220 8.08 10.94 -30.65
N GLY A 221 7.42 9.79 -30.80
CA GLY A 221 7.91 8.67 -31.60
C GLY A 221 9.05 7.86 -30.97
N LEU A 222 9.29 8.05 -29.69
CA LEU A 222 10.19 7.21 -28.91
C LEU A 222 9.51 5.91 -28.49
N HIS A 223 10.30 4.98 -27.96
CA HIS A 223 9.82 3.76 -27.32
C HIS A 223 10.52 3.57 -25.97
N ILE A 224 9.99 2.70 -25.14
CA ILE A 224 10.65 2.22 -23.90
C ILE A 224 10.72 0.71 -23.96
N SER A 225 11.85 0.14 -23.53
CA SER A 225 12.06 -1.32 -23.51
C SER A 225 10.94 -2.04 -22.76
N GLY A 226 10.31 -2.99 -23.45
CA GLY A 226 9.28 -3.85 -22.89
C GLY A 226 9.82 -4.79 -21.81
N PRO A 227 8.91 -5.49 -21.08
CA PRO A 227 9.29 -6.31 -19.92
C PRO A 227 10.43 -7.29 -20.16
N ALA A 228 10.36 -8.10 -21.21
CA ALA A 228 11.41 -9.07 -21.53
C ALA A 228 12.74 -8.41 -21.91
N ARG A 229 12.69 -7.36 -22.74
CA ARG A 229 13.87 -6.63 -23.20
C ARG A 229 14.59 -5.95 -22.04
N ARG A 230 13.87 -5.25 -21.17
CA ARG A 230 14.47 -4.53 -20.02
C ARG A 230 15.16 -5.47 -19.04
N LEU A 231 14.68 -6.71 -18.85
CA LEU A 231 15.37 -7.70 -18.02
C LEU A 231 16.73 -8.09 -18.65
N VAL A 232 16.75 -8.41 -19.95
CA VAL A 232 17.98 -8.79 -20.65
C VAL A 232 19.01 -7.66 -20.70
N GLU A 233 18.55 -6.42 -20.93
CA GLU A 233 19.43 -5.25 -21.00
C GLU A 233 20.07 -4.93 -19.65
N ASN A 234 19.48 -5.33 -18.54
CA ASN A 234 19.89 -5.01 -17.18
C ASN A 234 20.58 -6.15 -16.41
N VAL A 235 20.49 -7.41 -16.87
CA VAL A 235 20.94 -8.58 -16.09
C VAL A 235 22.44 -8.65 -15.87
N SER A 236 23.25 -8.08 -16.76
CA SER A 236 24.71 -8.12 -16.64
C SER A 236 25.29 -6.71 -16.62
N ILE A 237 26.28 -6.50 -15.75
CA ILE A 237 27.03 -5.23 -15.68
C ILE A 237 28.24 -5.35 -16.61
N ALA A 238 28.27 -4.55 -17.66
CA ALA A 238 29.38 -4.50 -18.61
C ALA A 238 30.51 -3.60 -18.08
N GLY A 239 31.40 -4.18 -17.26
CA GLY A 239 32.57 -3.50 -16.76
C GLY A 239 32.31 -2.38 -15.75
N ARG A 240 33.37 -1.70 -15.30
CA ARG A 240 33.25 -0.55 -14.41
C ARG A 240 32.91 0.71 -15.20
N PRO A 241 31.84 1.44 -14.84
CA PRO A 241 31.51 2.68 -15.53
C PRO A 241 32.63 3.72 -15.36
N PRO A 242 32.77 4.67 -16.30
CA PRO A 242 33.67 5.81 -16.15
C PRO A 242 33.36 6.61 -14.86
N ARG A 243 34.39 7.26 -14.31
CA ARG A 243 34.22 8.07 -13.09
C ARG A 243 33.15 9.15 -13.29
N GLY A 244 32.21 9.23 -12.35
CA GLY A 244 31.12 10.21 -12.40
C GLY A 244 29.90 9.79 -13.25
N ARG A 245 29.94 8.59 -13.82
CA ARG A 245 28.82 8.03 -14.58
C ARG A 245 28.27 6.78 -13.89
N PRO A 246 26.96 6.68 -13.64
CA PRO A 246 26.37 5.45 -13.09
C PRO A 246 26.42 4.31 -14.11
N SER A 247 26.37 3.07 -13.61
CA SER A 247 26.22 1.90 -14.50
C SER A 247 24.91 1.98 -15.28
N ARG A 248 24.97 1.67 -16.58
CA ARG A 248 23.77 1.54 -17.42
C ARG A 248 22.89 0.39 -16.97
N GLN A 249 23.51 -0.71 -16.58
CA GLN A 249 22.86 -1.96 -16.17
C GLN A 249 22.63 -1.99 -14.67
N ALA A 250 21.55 -2.64 -14.28
CA ALA A 250 21.14 -2.77 -12.90
C ALA A 250 21.82 -3.94 -12.17
N GLY A 251 22.16 -4.99 -12.90
CA GLY A 251 22.72 -6.23 -12.35
C GLY A 251 21.66 -7.29 -12.06
N THR A 252 22.13 -8.50 -11.77
CA THR A 252 21.29 -9.69 -11.60
C THR A 252 20.36 -9.60 -10.39
N GLU A 253 20.76 -8.88 -9.35
CA GLU A 253 19.96 -8.67 -8.15
C GLU A 253 18.68 -7.91 -8.47
N LEU A 254 18.77 -6.70 -9.01
CA LEU A 254 17.60 -5.89 -9.36
C LEU A 254 16.73 -6.53 -10.45
N VAL A 255 17.34 -7.28 -11.38
CA VAL A 255 16.59 -8.07 -12.36
C VAL A 255 15.82 -9.21 -11.69
N GLY A 256 16.40 -9.86 -10.69
CA GLY A 256 15.71 -10.86 -9.88
C GLY A 256 14.51 -10.25 -9.12
N ASP A 257 14.68 -9.08 -8.54
CA ASP A 257 13.60 -8.35 -7.87
C ASP A 257 12.47 -7.96 -8.83
N GLU A 258 12.80 -7.55 -10.05
CA GLU A 258 11.82 -7.26 -11.09
C GLU A 258 11.04 -8.50 -11.52
N ILE A 259 11.72 -9.67 -11.61
CA ILE A 259 11.07 -10.96 -11.91
C ILE A 259 10.13 -11.36 -10.76
N ASP A 260 10.57 -11.21 -9.51
CA ASP A 260 9.68 -11.44 -8.35
C ASP A 260 8.45 -10.53 -8.42
N GLN A 261 8.62 -9.26 -8.79
CA GLN A 261 7.51 -8.32 -8.93
C GLN A 261 6.54 -8.71 -10.04
N VAL A 262 7.03 -9.17 -11.20
CA VAL A 262 6.20 -9.70 -12.29
C VAL A 262 5.34 -10.87 -11.77
N ALA A 263 5.97 -11.80 -11.05
CA ALA A 263 5.28 -12.95 -10.47
C ALA A 263 4.23 -12.54 -9.43
N ARG A 264 4.51 -11.54 -8.60
CA ARG A 264 3.57 -10.99 -7.61
C ARG A 264 2.35 -10.35 -8.25
N GLN A 265 2.53 -9.59 -9.34
CA GLN A 265 1.45 -8.84 -9.99
C GLN A 265 0.50 -9.69 -10.83
N GLY A 266 1.01 -10.76 -11.44
CA GLY A 266 0.22 -11.53 -12.39
C GLY A 266 0.47 -13.04 -12.38
N GLY A 267 1.10 -13.56 -11.32
CA GLY A 267 1.34 -15.00 -11.14
C GLY A 267 2.15 -15.65 -12.27
N ALA A 268 2.00 -16.96 -12.40
CA ALA A 268 2.65 -17.75 -13.45
C ALA A 268 2.29 -17.28 -14.87
N GLY A 269 1.08 -16.77 -15.08
CA GLY A 269 0.62 -16.26 -16.37
C GLY A 269 1.43 -15.07 -16.86
N ALA A 270 1.74 -14.12 -15.99
CA ALA A 270 2.58 -12.97 -16.33
C ALA A 270 4.02 -13.40 -16.64
N VAL A 271 4.57 -14.36 -15.89
CA VAL A 271 5.91 -14.91 -16.14
C VAL A 271 5.97 -15.63 -17.48
N HIS A 272 4.97 -16.45 -17.84
CA HIS A 272 4.86 -17.07 -19.16
C HIS A 272 4.77 -16.05 -20.30
N ASN A 273 4.03 -14.96 -20.11
CA ASN A 273 3.94 -13.89 -21.09
C ASN A 273 5.31 -13.22 -21.32
N VAL A 274 6.06 -12.93 -20.26
CA VAL A 274 7.42 -12.37 -20.38
C VAL A 274 8.37 -13.37 -21.08
N LEU A 275 8.27 -14.67 -20.78
CA LEU A 275 9.04 -15.71 -21.49
C LEU A 275 8.72 -15.73 -22.98
N SER A 276 7.44 -15.68 -23.36
CA SER A 276 7.03 -15.65 -24.77
C SER A 276 7.54 -14.40 -25.49
N GLN A 277 7.51 -13.25 -24.83
CA GLN A 277 8.12 -12.02 -25.36
C GLN A 277 9.64 -12.16 -25.51
N LEU A 278 10.31 -12.79 -24.53
CA LEU A 278 11.75 -13.04 -24.59
C LEU A 278 12.12 -13.91 -25.80
N ASP A 279 11.35 -14.96 -26.08
CA ASP A 279 11.55 -15.82 -27.22
C ASP A 279 11.44 -15.06 -28.56
N ALA A 280 10.45 -14.19 -28.67
CA ALA A 280 10.20 -13.38 -29.86
C ALA A 280 11.36 -12.40 -30.20
N ILE A 281 12.10 -11.93 -29.18
CA ILE A 281 13.15 -10.92 -29.35
C ILE A 281 14.58 -11.45 -29.13
N SER A 282 14.73 -12.72 -28.75
CA SER A 282 16.00 -13.31 -28.31
C SER A 282 17.15 -13.16 -29.32
N ASN A 283 16.86 -13.24 -30.63
CA ASN A 283 17.84 -13.11 -31.70
C ASN A 283 18.43 -11.69 -31.85
N HIS A 284 17.80 -10.68 -31.23
CA HIS A 284 18.24 -9.30 -31.30
C HIS A 284 19.06 -8.86 -30.07
N LEU A 285 19.23 -9.74 -29.09
CA LEU A 285 19.81 -9.44 -27.78
C LEU A 285 21.01 -10.39 -27.48
N PRO A 286 21.92 -10.03 -26.56
CA PRO A 286 23.06 -10.86 -26.20
C PRO A 286 22.63 -12.24 -25.66
N ALA A 287 23.06 -13.32 -26.34
CA ALA A 287 22.62 -14.69 -26.03
C ALA A 287 22.90 -15.10 -24.57
N GLY A 288 24.04 -14.69 -24.00
CA GLY A 288 24.36 -14.98 -22.59
C GLY A 288 23.37 -14.35 -21.61
N SER A 289 23.01 -13.09 -21.82
CA SER A 289 22.00 -12.39 -20.98
C SER A 289 20.61 -12.98 -21.16
N VAL A 290 20.24 -13.35 -22.41
CA VAL A 290 18.98 -14.05 -22.69
C VAL A 290 18.91 -15.37 -21.93
N GLY A 291 19.99 -16.16 -21.92
CA GLY A 291 20.07 -17.44 -21.21
C GLY A 291 19.86 -17.27 -19.69
N VAL A 292 20.50 -16.28 -19.10
CA VAL A 292 20.35 -15.99 -17.66
C VAL A 292 18.90 -15.61 -17.33
N VAL A 293 18.31 -14.65 -18.06
CA VAL A 293 16.92 -14.20 -17.81
C VAL A 293 15.93 -15.34 -18.01
N ARG A 294 16.12 -16.16 -19.06
CA ARG A 294 15.30 -17.35 -19.31
C ARG A 294 15.34 -18.33 -18.13
N SER A 295 16.54 -18.61 -17.62
CA SER A 295 16.71 -19.52 -16.47
C SER A 295 16.02 -18.98 -15.21
N LEU A 296 16.12 -17.67 -14.93
CA LEU A 296 15.45 -17.05 -13.78
C LEU A 296 13.93 -17.10 -13.90
N LEU A 297 13.37 -16.78 -15.08
CA LEU A 297 11.93 -16.86 -15.34
C LEU A 297 11.41 -18.30 -15.28
N ALA A 298 12.13 -19.26 -15.87
CA ALA A 298 11.78 -20.68 -15.79
C ALA A 298 11.83 -21.21 -14.35
N GLY A 299 12.74 -20.70 -13.54
CA GLY A 299 12.82 -21.01 -12.12
C GLY A 299 11.53 -20.71 -11.38
N VAL A 300 10.93 -19.54 -11.61
CA VAL A 300 9.64 -19.15 -11.01
C VAL A 300 8.52 -20.10 -11.42
N LEU A 301 8.63 -20.73 -12.57
CA LEU A 301 7.67 -21.74 -13.08
C LEU A 301 8.00 -23.18 -12.64
N GLY A 302 8.92 -23.35 -11.68
CA GLY A 302 9.29 -24.67 -11.14
C GLY A 302 10.38 -25.41 -11.92
N SER A 303 11.04 -24.76 -12.90
CA SER A 303 12.08 -25.39 -13.75
C SER A 303 13.43 -24.69 -13.62
N PHE A 304 13.91 -24.52 -12.36
CA PHE A 304 15.18 -23.83 -12.12
C PHE A 304 16.39 -24.69 -12.49
N SER A 305 17.27 -24.16 -13.34
CA SER A 305 18.54 -24.77 -13.72
C SER A 305 19.71 -23.82 -13.42
N GLY A 306 20.26 -23.91 -12.21
CA GLY A 306 21.66 -23.60 -11.89
C GLY A 306 22.21 -22.18 -12.07
N SER A 307 21.41 -21.13 -12.29
CA SER A 307 21.91 -19.75 -12.28
C SER A 307 22.18 -19.29 -10.86
N LYS A 308 23.28 -18.56 -10.63
CA LYS A 308 23.57 -17.96 -9.31
C LYS A 308 22.50 -16.92 -8.97
N LEU A 309 21.71 -17.20 -7.94
CA LEU A 309 20.74 -16.25 -7.41
C LEU A 309 21.46 -15.20 -6.56
N THR A 310 21.26 -13.94 -6.89
CA THR A 310 21.77 -12.79 -6.13
C THR A 310 20.64 -11.98 -5.48
N SER A 311 19.41 -12.08 -6.00
CA SER A 311 18.23 -11.48 -5.39
C SER A 311 17.70 -12.37 -4.27
N GLU A 312 17.64 -11.84 -3.05
CA GLU A 312 17.04 -12.54 -1.90
C GLU A 312 15.53 -12.74 -2.08
N ARG A 313 14.86 -11.78 -2.73
CA ARG A 313 13.41 -11.86 -3.00
C ARG A 313 13.08 -12.99 -3.96
N LEU A 314 13.83 -13.08 -5.06
CA LEU A 314 13.65 -14.16 -6.00
C LEU A 314 14.03 -15.51 -5.37
N ALA A 315 15.11 -15.57 -4.60
CA ALA A 315 15.51 -16.77 -3.87
C ALA A 315 14.42 -17.24 -2.90
N ALA A 316 13.82 -16.35 -2.17
CA ALA A 316 12.70 -16.66 -1.26
C ALA A 316 11.48 -17.19 -2.03
N ARG A 317 11.14 -16.60 -3.17
CA ARG A 317 10.06 -17.13 -4.04
C ARG A 317 10.36 -18.54 -4.55
N LEU A 318 11.59 -18.78 -5.00
CA LEU A 318 12.00 -20.08 -5.51
C LEU A 318 12.05 -21.16 -4.40
N SER A 319 12.27 -20.77 -3.16
CA SER A 319 12.18 -21.68 -2.00
C SER A 319 10.74 -21.87 -1.48
N GLY A 320 9.75 -21.23 -2.09
CA GLY A 320 8.33 -21.34 -1.70
C GLY A 320 7.90 -20.40 -0.56
N GLU A 321 8.75 -19.47 -0.13
CA GLU A 321 8.46 -18.51 0.94
C GLU A 321 8.69 -17.05 0.51
N PRO A 322 7.99 -16.57 -0.52
CA PRO A 322 8.09 -15.17 -0.92
C PRO A 322 7.54 -14.24 0.17
N TYR A 323 8.02 -13.00 0.20
CA TYR A 323 7.68 -12.03 1.24
C TYR A 323 7.43 -10.63 0.69
N ASP A 324 6.79 -9.77 1.50
CA ASP A 324 6.52 -8.37 1.17
C ASP A 324 7.65 -7.45 1.67
N GLU A 325 8.56 -7.05 0.77
CA GLU A 325 9.68 -6.17 1.12
C GLU A 325 9.24 -4.79 1.62
N HIS A 326 8.11 -4.26 1.12
CA HIS A 326 7.60 -2.98 1.61
C HIS A 326 7.21 -3.07 3.09
N ARG A 327 6.56 -4.18 3.49
CA ARG A 327 6.24 -4.43 4.89
C ARG A 327 7.50 -4.65 5.74
N LEU A 328 8.49 -5.38 5.22
CA LEU A 328 9.74 -5.57 5.94
C LEU A 328 10.50 -4.26 6.15
N SER A 329 10.49 -3.36 5.17
CA SER A 329 11.06 -2.02 5.34
C SER A 329 10.37 -1.23 6.44
N MET A 330 9.03 -1.30 6.51
CA MET A 330 8.24 -0.69 7.59
C MET A 330 8.60 -1.30 8.96
N PHE A 331 8.73 -2.63 9.03
CA PHE A 331 9.08 -3.32 10.28
C PHE A 331 10.49 -2.96 10.76
N ARG A 332 11.47 -2.80 9.85
CA ARG A 332 12.82 -2.31 10.21
C ARG A 332 12.76 -0.89 10.78
N GLY A 333 11.98 0.02 10.16
CA GLY A 333 11.81 1.38 10.68
C GLY A 333 11.20 1.41 12.08
N LEU A 334 10.19 0.53 12.34
CA LEU A 334 9.64 0.40 13.70
C LEU A 334 10.65 -0.24 14.66
N ALA A 335 11.42 -1.24 14.25
CA ALA A 335 12.42 -1.88 15.11
C ALA A 335 13.50 -0.90 15.55
N GLU A 336 13.98 -0.03 14.66
CA GLU A 336 14.92 1.06 14.97
C GLU A 336 14.30 2.00 16.01
N LEU A 337 13.07 2.49 15.78
CA LEU A 337 12.38 3.38 16.72
C LEU A 337 12.19 2.73 18.11
N LEU A 338 11.82 1.45 18.14
CA LEU A 338 11.65 0.71 19.41
C LEU A 338 13.00 0.58 20.14
N GLY A 339 14.09 0.32 19.42
CA GLY A 339 15.44 0.27 19.98
C GLY A 339 15.88 1.57 20.64
N ASP A 340 15.48 2.71 20.07
CA ASP A 340 15.78 4.05 20.60
C ASP A 340 14.82 4.48 21.73
N THR A 341 13.74 3.72 21.96
CA THR A 341 12.71 4.06 22.95
C THR A 341 13.06 3.47 24.31
N ALA A 342 13.15 4.31 25.35
CA ALA A 342 13.45 3.85 26.71
C ALA A 342 12.39 2.85 27.23
N PRO A 343 12.80 1.72 27.84
CA PRO A 343 11.88 0.78 28.50
C PRO A 343 11.10 1.42 29.66
N GLU A 344 9.84 1.03 29.79
CA GLU A 344 8.98 1.43 30.92
C GLU A 344 8.30 0.18 31.52
N PRO A 345 9.01 -0.66 32.29
CA PRO A 345 8.43 -1.90 32.80
C PRO A 345 7.31 -1.63 33.80
N ARG A 346 6.22 -2.38 33.66
CA ARG A 346 5.06 -2.34 34.57
C ARG A 346 4.77 -3.75 35.11
N PRO A 347 5.37 -4.11 36.26
CA PRO A 347 5.15 -5.43 36.87
C PRO A 347 3.67 -5.65 37.19
N ALA A 348 3.16 -6.84 36.86
CA ALA A 348 1.82 -7.24 37.24
C ALA A 348 1.78 -7.56 38.73
N LEU A 349 0.89 -6.90 39.46
CA LEU A 349 0.60 -7.23 40.86
C LEU A 349 -0.30 -8.47 40.88
N GLY A 350 0.18 -9.57 41.42
CA GLY A 350 -0.55 -10.82 41.45
C GLY A 350 -1.67 -10.85 42.47
N SER A 351 -2.91 -11.00 42.01
CA SER A 351 -4.07 -11.39 42.84
C SER A 351 -4.86 -12.44 42.06
N PRO A 352 -5.27 -13.56 42.65
CA PRO A 352 -6.10 -14.58 41.98
C PRO A 352 -7.41 -14.00 41.43
N GLN A 353 -8.03 -13.06 42.12
CA GLN A 353 -9.30 -12.42 41.71
C GLN A 353 -9.12 -11.58 40.45
N ARG A 354 -7.98 -10.92 40.29
CA ARG A 354 -7.63 -10.17 39.07
C ARG A 354 -7.67 -11.06 37.83
N TRP A 355 -7.35 -12.33 37.96
CA TRP A 355 -7.32 -13.27 36.83
C TRP A 355 -8.69 -13.71 36.33
N THR A 356 -9.77 -13.34 37.03
CA THR A 356 -11.15 -13.57 36.58
C THR A 356 -11.67 -12.36 35.80
N TRP A 357 -11.53 -11.17 36.34
CA TRP A 357 -12.21 -9.98 35.82
C TRP A 357 -11.35 -9.21 34.79
N GLU A 358 -10.05 -9.09 34.99
CA GLU A 358 -9.19 -8.53 33.96
C GLU A 358 -9.30 -9.27 32.61
N PRO A 359 -9.23 -10.62 32.54
CA PRO A 359 -9.47 -11.38 31.32
C PRO A 359 -10.87 -11.21 30.72
N PHE A 360 -11.89 -11.08 31.58
CA PHE A 360 -13.25 -10.83 31.10
C PHE A 360 -13.34 -9.50 30.35
N PHE A 361 -12.88 -8.42 30.98
CA PHE A 361 -12.93 -7.10 30.35
C PHE A 361 -11.97 -6.98 29.17
N GLU A 362 -10.83 -7.66 29.19
CA GLU A 362 -9.97 -7.79 28.01
C GLU A 362 -10.71 -8.44 26.83
N ALA A 363 -11.40 -9.54 27.06
CA ALA A 363 -12.18 -10.22 26.03
C ALA A 363 -13.35 -9.34 25.55
N TYR A 364 -14.07 -8.71 26.47
CA TYR A 364 -15.18 -7.81 26.18
C TYR A 364 -14.75 -6.68 25.25
N PHE A 365 -13.77 -5.89 25.65
CA PHE A 365 -13.30 -4.75 24.85
C PHE A 365 -12.62 -5.19 23.55
N SER A 366 -11.89 -6.32 23.56
CA SER A 366 -11.25 -6.86 22.35
C SER A 366 -12.27 -7.25 21.28
N ASN A 367 -13.40 -7.83 21.67
CA ASN A 367 -14.49 -8.16 20.74
C ASN A 367 -15.24 -6.93 20.27
N PHE A 368 -15.45 -5.93 21.17
CA PHE A 368 -16.06 -4.67 20.78
C PHE A 368 -15.28 -3.92 19.69
N ILE A 369 -13.94 -3.92 19.76
CA ILE A 369 -13.08 -3.32 18.73
C ILE A 369 -13.36 -3.92 17.35
N GLU A 370 -13.65 -5.21 17.27
CA GLU A 370 -13.95 -5.94 16.04
C GLU A 370 -15.43 -5.85 15.60
N GLY A 371 -16.27 -5.13 16.37
CA GLY A 371 -17.67 -4.91 16.03
C GLY A 371 -18.64 -5.95 16.61
N THR A 372 -18.18 -6.81 17.52
CA THR A 372 -19.04 -7.70 18.32
C THR A 372 -19.50 -6.94 19.55
N GLU A 373 -20.70 -6.37 19.49
CA GLU A 373 -21.24 -5.49 20.51
C GLU A 373 -22.32 -6.20 21.34
N PHE A 374 -22.06 -6.40 22.62
CA PHE A 374 -22.99 -6.84 23.66
C PHE A 374 -23.00 -5.80 24.79
N GLY A 375 -24.08 -5.75 25.56
CA GLY A 375 -24.06 -5.06 26.87
C GLY A 375 -23.07 -5.76 27.80
N VAL A 376 -22.47 -5.02 28.73
CA VAL A 376 -21.43 -5.61 29.60
C VAL A 376 -21.98 -6.75 30.47
N GLU A 377 -23.23 -6.63 30.98
CA GLU A 377 -23.90 -7.68 31.73
C GLU A 377 -24.19 -8.89 30.86
N GLU A 378 -24.73 -8.67 29.66
CA GLU A 378 -24.98 -9.74 28.69
C GLU A 378 -23.68 -10.49 28.32
N ALA A 379 -22.59 -9.75 28.09
CA ALA A 379 -21.28 -10.35 27.83
C ALA A 379 -20.76 -11.16 29.03
N ARG A 380 -21.07 -10.74 30.28
CA ARG A 380 -20.74 -11.49 31.49
C ARG A 380 -21.51 -12.81 31.55
N GLU A 381 -22.83 -12.76 31.33
CA GLU A 381 -23.66 -13.98 31.28
C GLU A 381 -23.16 -14.94 30.19
N ILE A 382 -22.76 -14.41 29.01
CA ILE A 382 -22.18 -15.22 27.94
C ILE A 382 -20.86 -15.85 28.35
N ALA A 383 -19.90 -15.04 28.84
CA ALA A 383 -18.54 -15.50 29.08
C ALA A 383 -18.38 -16.35 30.33
N ILE A 384 -19.08 -15.98 31.42
CA ILE A 384 -18.94 -16.59 32.76
C ILE A 384 -20.01 -17.66 33.00
N ASP A 385 -21.29 -17.32 32.72
CA ASP A 385 -22.43 -18.20 33.02
C ASP A 385 -22.77 -19.13 31.85
N GLY A 386 -22.16 -18.91 30.66
CA GLY A 386 -22.33 -19.77 29.49
C GLY A 386 -23.67 -19.62 28.77
N VAL A 387 -24.37 -18.49 28.98
CA VAL A 387 -25.65 -18.19 28.32
C VAL A 387 -25.41 -17.78 26.89
N ILE A 388 -25.84 -18.58 25.92
CA ILE A 388 -25.68 -18.29 24.50
C ILE A 388 -26.98 -17.75 23.92
N PRO A 389 -27.05 -16.48 23.48
CA PRO A 389 -28.21 -15.91 22.81
C PRO A 389 -28.51 -16.66 21.50
N SER A 390 -29.75 -17.09 21.32
CA SER A 390 -30.17 -17.85 20.13
C SER A 390 -30.06 -17.06 18.81
N GLU A 391 -30.12 -15.74 18.89
CA GLU A 391 -30.09 -14.85 17.74
C GLU A 391 -28.67 -14.51 17.27
N ARG A 392 -27.67 -14.65 18.14
CA ARG A 392 -26.26 -14.27 17.91
C ARG A 392 -25.27 -15.31 18.44
N PRO A 393 -25.41 -16.62 18.14
CA PRO A 393 -24.58 -17.65 18.76
C PRO A 393 -23.10 -17.56 18.34
N ALA A 394 -22.81 -17.15 17.11
CA ALA A 394 -21.42 -16.99 16.65
C ALA A 394 -20.72 -15.79 17.33
N ASP A 395 -21.42 -14.68 17.52
CA ASP A 395 -20.89 -13.51 18.23
C ASP A 395 -20.63 -13.85 19.72
N ALA A 396 -21.55 -14.56 20.34
CA ALA A 396 -21.37 -15.06 21.72
C ALA A 396 -20.18 -16.02 21.84
N HIS A 397 -20.02 -16.91 20.87
CA HIS A 397 -18.87 -17.78 20.80
C HIS A 397 -17.55 -16.99 20.73
N ASP A 398 -17.50 -15.90 19.93
CA ASP A 398 -16.30 -15.08 19.83
C ASP A 398 -15.89 -14.50 21.20
N VAL A 399 -16.87 -14.04 22.00
CA VAL A 399 -16.62 -13.57 23.38
C VAL A 399 -16.12 -14.70 24.26
N VAL A 400 -16.83 -15.87 24.28
CA VAL A 400 -16.45 -17.04 25.09
C VAL A 400 -15.06 -17.53 24.72
N ALA A 401 -14.76 -17.67 23.42
CA ALA A 401 -13.47 -18.18 22.96
C ALA A 401 -12.33 -17.23 23.34
N THR A 402 -12.51 -15.92 23.13
CA THR A 402 -11.53 -14.92 23.56
C THR A 402 -11.31 -14.99 25.08
N TYR A 403 -12.39 -15.01 25.88
CA TYR A 403 -12.30 -15.10 27.34
C TYR A 403 -11.56 -16.38 27.78
N ARG A 404 -11.88 -17.53 27.21
CA ARG A 404 -11.22 -18.80 27.55
C ARG A 404 -9.72 -18.76 27.29
N ILE A 405 -9.29 -18.21 26.15
CA ILE A 405 -7.87 -18.06 25.81
C ILE A 405 -7.16 -17.14 26.81
N VAL A 406 -7.73 -15.97 27.11
CA VAL A 406 -7.05 -14.99 27.95
C VAL A 406 -7.19 -15.23 29.44
N SER A 407 -8.09 -16.12 29.87
CA SER A 407 -8.26 -16.55 31.27
C SER A 407 -7.46 -17.82 31.62
N ASP A 408 -7.14 -18.66 30.61
CA ASP A 408 -6.35 -19.87 30.84
C ASP A 408 -4.87 -19.54 31.11
N PRO A 409 -4.27 -20.02 32.22
CA PRO A 409 -2.90 -19.64 32.60
C PRO A 409 -1.83 -19.96 31.55
N VAL A 410 -2.03 -21.01 30.75
CA VAL A 410 -1.07 -21.43 29.71
C VAL A 410 -1.25 -20.59 28.46
N SER A 411 -2.47 -20.53 27.92
CA SER A 411 -2.77 -19.83 26.66
C SER A 411 -2.55 -18.31 26.77
N ARG A 412 -2.84 -17.71 27.93
CA ARG A 412 -2.64 -16.26 28.16
C ARG A 412 -1.17 -15.83 28.21
N ALA A 413 -0.23 -16.76 28.40
CA ALA A 413 1.21 -16.51 28.49
C ALA A 413 1.97 -16.94 27.23
N VAL A 414 1.28 -17.18 26.13
CA VAL A 414 1.89 -17.55 24.85
C VAL A 414 2.80 -16.42 24.35
N ALA A 415 4.07 -16.71 24.24
CA ALA A 415 5.12 -15.77 23.82
C ALA A 415 6.08 -16.48 22.86
N PRO A 416 5.79 -16.47 21.55
CA PRO A 416 6.58 -17.21 20.57
C PRO A 416 8.06 -16.82 20.61
N ALA A 417 8.96 -17.80 20.70
CA ALA A 417 10.40 -17.63 20.70
C ALA A 417 11.00 -17.74 19.29
N SER A 418 10.25 -18.29 18.34
CA SER A 418 10.65 -18.44 16.95
C SER A 418 9.53 -18.06 15.99
N ALA A 419 9.89 -17.82 14.73
CA ALA A 419 8.91 -17.56 13.68
C ALA A 419 7.99 -18.75 13.42
N ASP A 420 8.51 -19.99 13.54
CA ASP A 420 7.71 -21.22 13.42
C ASP A 420 6.68 -21.31 14.52
N GLU A 421 7.09 -21.08 15.77
CA GLU A 421 6.17 -21.03 16.91
C GLU A 421 5.09 -19.96 16.71
N LEU A 422 5.45 -18.77 16.23
CA LEU A 422 4.45 -17.73 15.93
C LEU A 422 3.41 -18.24 14.92
N LEU A 423 3.86 -18.89 13.84
CA LEU A 423 2.96 -19.38 12.79
C LEU A 423 2.01 -20.47 13.33
N ASP A 424 2.51 -21.37 14.16
CA ASP A 424 1.72 -22.45 14.75
C ASP A 424 0.73 -21.90 15.79
N GLU A 425 1.18 -21.02 16.69
CA GLU A 425 0.33 -20.39 17.69
C GLU A 425 -0.78 -19.54 17.04
N LEU A 426 -0.47 -18.80 15.99
CA LEU A 426 -1.48 -18.04 15.25
C LEU A 426 -2.57 -18.97 14.70
N ARG A 427 -2.21 -20.12 14.13
CA ARG A 427 -3.19 -21.08 13.59
C ARG A 427 -4.00 -21.74 14.69
N ASP A 428 -3.36 -22.13 15.78
CA ASP A 428 -4.03 -22.85 16.88
C ASP A 428 -5.00 -21.93 17.63
N LEU A 429 -4.57 -20.72 17.98
CA LEU A 429 -5.43 -19.73 18.60
C LEU A 429 -6.57 -19.30 17.67
N HIS A 430 -6.30 -19.13 16.36
CA HIS A 430 -7.33 -18.80 15.38
C HIS A 430 -8.39 -19.92 15.27
N ARG A 431 -7.97 -21.19 15.31
CA ARG A 431 -8.88 -22.34 15.26
C ARG A 431 -9.85 -22.34 16.45
N ILE A 432 -9.37 -21.97 17.64
CA ILE A 432 -10.21 -21.85 18.84
C ILE A 432 -11.12 -20.61 18.71
N LEU A 433 -10.54 -19.48 18.35
CA LEU A 433 -11.22 -18.19 18.32
C LEU A 433 -12.40 -18.18 17.33
N LEU A 434 -12.23 -18.74 16.15
CA LEU A 434 -13.22 -18.72 15.05
C LEU A 434 -13.96 -20.06 14.88
N ALA A 435 -13.95 -20.97 15.87
CA ALA A 435 -14.54 -22.30 15.74
C ALA A 435 -16.04 -22.29 15.36
N ALA A 436 -16.79 -21.25 15.75
CA ALA A 436 -18.21 -21.07 15.38
C ALA A 436 -18.43 -20.42 14.00
N ARG A 437 -17.36 -20.11 13.27
CA ARG A 437 -17.42 -19.45 11.96
C ARG A 437 -16.64 -20.25 10.90
N PRO A 438 -17.12 -21.44 10.51
CA PRO A 438 -16.40 -22.32 9.57
C PRO A 438 -16.13 -21.66 8.21
N GLU A 439 -16.96 -20.72 7.78
CA GLU A 439 -16.77 -19.93 6.56
C GLU A 439 -15.52 -19.02 6.61
N LYS A 440 -14.98 -18.76 7.80
CA LYS A 440 -13.72 -18.02 8.02
C LYS A 440 -12.50 -18.92 8.08
N ARG A 441 -12.66 -20.22 7.81
CA ARG A 441 -11.59 -21.22 7.72
C ARG A 441 -10.68 -21.22 8.97
N PRO A 442 -11.21 -21.63 10.15
CA PRO A 442 -10.47 -21.59 11.41
C PRO A 442 -9.13 -22.32 11.35
N GLY A 443 -8.03 -21.62 11.63
CA GLY A 443 -6.68 -22.15 11.62
C GLY A 443 -5.98 -22.14 10.25
N GLU A 444 -6.64 -21.65 9.20
CA GLU A 444 -6.07 -21.57 7.85
C GLU A 444 -5.76 -20.14 7.45
N PHE A 445 -4.57 -19.90 6.91
CA PHE A 445 -4.24 -18.59 6.37
C PHE A 445 -5.12 -18.24 5.16
N LYS A 446 -5.33 -16.95 4.95
CA LYS A 446 -6.18 -16.43 3.88
C LYS A 446 -5.72 -16.86 2.50
N GLU A 447 -6.69 -17.10 1.60
CA GLU A 447 -6.45 -17.37 0.17
C GLU A 447 -6.77 -16.16 -0.71
N ARG A 448 -7.41 -15.16 -0.16
CA ARG A 448 -7.80 -13.93 -0.87
C ARG A 448 -7.25 -12.72 -0.14
N ARG A 449 -6.90 -11.69 -0.92
CA ARG A 449 -6.48 -10.41 -0.36
C ARG A 449 -7.62 -9.80 0.45
N ASN A 450 -7.33 -9.32 1.62
CA ASN A 450 -8.26 -8.58 2.46
C ASN A 450 -7.88 -7.10 2.55
N TYR A 451 -8.86 -6.27 2.93
CA TYR A 451 -8.76 -4.82 2.95
C TYR A 451 -9.45 -4.26 4.20
N ALA A 452 -8.94 -3.14 4.71
CA ALA A 452 -9.62 -2.31 5.69
C ALA A 452 -9.60 -0.85 5.24
N ALA A 453 -10.75 -0.21 5.13
CA ALA A 453 -10.90 1.20 4.72
C ALA A 453 -10.10 1.57 3.44
N GLY A 454 -9.99 0.65 2.48
CA GLY A 454 -9.23 0.83 1.24
C GLY A 454 -7.74 0.49 1.34
N TYR A 455 -7.23 0.22 2.53
CA TYR A 455 -5.85 -0.25 2.73
C TYR A 455 -5.76 -1.75 2.45
N ALA A 456 -4.82 -2.14 1.58
CA ALA A 456 -4.59 -3.53 1.21
C ALA A 456 -3.53 -4.16 2.13
N PHE A 457 -3.88 -5.26 2.77
CA PHE A 457 -2.93 -6.05 3.56
C PHE A 457 -2.04 -6.94 2.67
N VAL A 458 -1.10 -7.64 3.30
CA VAL A 458 -0.16 -8.55 2.60
C VAL A 458 -0.92 -9.55 1.72
N GLU A 459 -0.40 -9.83 0.52
CA GLU A 459 -0.96 -10.83 -0.39
C GLU A 459 -0.91 -12.23 0.23
N PRO A 460 -1.87 -13.11 -0.08
CA PRO A 460 -1.94 -14.45 0.52
C PRO A 460 -0.66 -15.26 0.39
N ASP A 461 -0.05 -15.28 -0.79
CA ASP A 461 1.19 -16.02 -1.07
C ASP A 461 2.43 -15.45 -0.35
N LEU A 462 2.35 -14.22 0.16
CA LEU A 462 3.44 -13.56 0.88
C LEU A 462 3.30 -13.61 2.40
N VAL A 463 2.17 -14.10 2.92
CA VAL A 463 1.86 -14.06 4.37
C VAL A 463 2.93 -14.78 5.18
N VAL A 464 3.22 -16.05 4.87
CA VAL A 464 4.15 -16.87 5.64
C VAL A 464 5.55 -16.28 5.65
N GLY A 465 6.09 -15.97 4.46
CA GLY A 465 7.43 -15.39 4.35
C GLY A 465 7.54 -14.01 5.01
N THR A 466 6.46 -13.19 4.97
CA THR A 466 6.46 -11.87 5.62
C THR A 466 6.39 -11.99 7.14
N LEU A 467 5.58 -12.91 7.68
CA LEU A 467 5.53 -13.18 9.12
C LEU A 467 6.88 -13.68 9.65
N ARG A 468 7.52 -14.65 8.97
CA ARG A 468 8.83 -15.17 9.36
C ARG A 468 9.88 -14.07 9.41
N ARG A 469 10.09 -13.41 8.29
CA ARG A 469 11.11 -12.35 8.17
C ARG A 469 10.81 -11.15 9.04
N GLY A 470 9.53 -10.79 9.22
CA GLY A 470 9.13 -9.73 10.14
C GLY A 470 9.41 -10.10 11.59
N PHE A 471 9.19 -11.35 11.99
CA PHE A 471 9.56 -11.85 13.31
C PHE A 471 11.07 -11.76 13.53
N ASP A 472 11.88 -12.13 12.53
CA ASP A 472 13.34 -12.06 12.59
C ASP A 472 13.82 -10.60 12.69
N VAL A 473 13.20 -9.67 11.96
CA VAL A 473 13.48 -8.21 12.09
C VAL A 473 13.29 -7.75 13.54
N PHE A 474 12.25 -8.23 14.20
CA PHE A 474 11.97 -7.87 15.59
C PHE A 474 12.71 -8.72 16.63
N SER A 475 13.58 -9.65 16.24
CA SER A 475 14.33 -10.51 17.18
C SER A 475 15.26 -9.70 18.10
N SER A 476 15.76 -8.55 17.64
CA SER A 476 16.58 -7.64 18.42
C SER A 476 15.81 -6.84 19.47
N VAL A 477 14.48 -6.79 19.38
CA VAL A 477 13.61 -6.06 20.34
C VAL A 477 13.37 -6.95 21.55
N THR A 478 14.08 -6.70 22.64
CA THR A 478 14.09 -7.56 23.83
C THR A 478 13.20 -7.06 24.98
N ASP A 479 12.91 -5.75 25.05
CA ASP A 479 11.98 -5.23 26.04
C ASP A 479 10.56 -5.78 25.81
N PRO A 480 9.88 -6.33 26.83
CA PRO A 480 8.59 -6.99 26.65
C PRO A 480 7.49 -6.08 26.09
N MET A 481 7.45 -4.80 26.51
CA MET A 481 6.46 -3.87 26.01
C MET A 481 6.73 -3.51 24.54
N GLN A 482 7.99 -3.27 24.19
CA GLN A 482 8.40 -3.01 22.82
C GLN A 482 8.15 -4.24 21.93
N ARG A 483 8.44 -5.44 22.43
CA ARG A 483 8.15 -6.71 21.74
C ARG A 483 6.66 -6.89 21.49
N ALA A 484 5.81 -6.57 22.48
CA ALA A 484 4.37 -6.61 22.33
C ALA A 484 3.88 -5.63 21.24
N VAL A 485 4.40 -4.41 21.18
CA VAL A 485 4.11 -3.44 20.10
C VAL A 485 4.53 -3.99 18.74
N ALA A 486 5.73 -4.56 18.65
CA ALA A 486 6.26 -5.15 17.42
C ALA A 486 5.39 -6.28 16.88
N LEU A 487 5.01 -7.25 17.73
CA LEU A 487 4.15 -8.36 17.32
C LEU A 487 2.71 -7.92 17.02
N MET A 488 2.18 -6.92 17.73
CA MET A 488 0.90 -6.30 17.41
C MET A 488 0.90 -5.78 15.97
N LEU A 489 1.91 -5.00 15.60
CA LEU A 489 2.02 -4.46 14.24
C LEU A 489 2.25 -5.58 13.21
N LEU A 490 3.15 -6.51 13.49
CA LEU A 490 3.46 -7.62 12.58
C LEU A 490 2.19 -8.37 12.17
N ILE A 491 1.37 -8.77 13.15
CA ILE A 491 0.16 -9.55 12.90
C ILE A 491 -0.91 -8.70 12.21
N THR A 492 -1.12 -7.46 12.66
CA THR A 492 -2.13 -6.56 12.06
C THR A 492 -1.77 -6.16 10.63
N GLU A 493 -0.50 -5.96 10.30
CA GLU A 493 -0.06 -5.64 8.93
C GLU A 493 -0.07 -6.84 7.99
N CYS A 494 0.38 -8.00 8.44
CA CYS A 494 0.30 -9.22 7.64
C CYS A 494 -1.15 -9.64 7.41
N HIS A 495 -2.00 -9.44 8.40
CA HIS A 495 -3.44 -9.77 8.37
C HIS A 495 -3.67 -11.18 7.84
N PRO A 496 -3.10 -12.21 8.51
CA PRO A 496 -2.90 -13.53 7.91
C PRO A 496 -4.19 -14.33 7.66
N PHE A 497 -5.30 -14.00 8.28
CA PHE A 497 -6.57 -14.74 8.21
C PHE A 497 -7.69 -13.93 7.58
N ASP A 498 -8.80 -14.57 7.24
CA ASP A 498 -9.98 -13.92 6.68
C ASP A 498 -10.68 -13.01 7.70
N ASP A 499 -10.54 -13.30 9.01
CA ASP A 499 -11.10 -12.55 10.14
C ASP A 499 -10.27 -12.82 11.42
N GLY A 500 -10.56 -12.16 12.55
CA GLY A 500 -9.94 -12.42 13.85
C GLY A 500 -8.51 -11.93 14.06
N ASN A 501 -7.91 -11.29 13.05
CA ASN A 501 -6.50 -10.86 13.10
C ASN A 501 -6.21 -9.86 14.23
N GLY A 502 -7.09 -8.89 14.45
CA GLY A 502 -6.91 -7.91 15.52
C GLY A 502 -6.98 -8.54 16.91
N ARG A 503 -7.93 -9.49 17.13
CA ARG A 503 -8.03 -10.24 18.38
C ARG A 503 -6.76 -11.06 18.65
N LEU A 504 -6.26 -11.79 17.64
CA LEU A 504 -4.99 -12.53 17.74
C LEU A 504 -3.80 -11.62 18.03
N ALA A 505 -3.70 -10.48 17.35
CA ALA A 505 -2.62 -9.53 17.60
C ALA A 505 -2.59 -9.08 19.07
N ARG A 506 -3.75 -8.76 19.64
CA ARG A 506 -3.87 -8.39 21.07
C ARG A 506 -3.56 -9.56 22.01
N ILE A 507 -4.03 -10.76 21.70
CA ILE A 507 -3.76 -11.97 22.49
C ILE A 507 -2.26 -12.27 22.55
N ILE A 508 -1.58 -12.37 21.40
CA ILE A 508 -0.14 -12.65 21.32
C ILE A 508 0.69 -11.55 21.99
N SER A 509 0.37 -10.27 21.73
CA SER A 509 1.08 -9.14 22.35
C SER A 509 0.96 -9.17 23.88
N ASN A 510 -0.24 -9.44 24.38
CA ASN A 510 -0.50 -9.60 25.82
C ASN A 510 0.14 -10.87 26.41
N GLY A 511 0.29 -11.92 25.59
CA GLY A 511 1.00 -13.14 25.97
C GLY A 511 2.46 -12.84 26.31
N VAL A 512 3.15 -12.06 25.48
CA VAL A 512 4.53 -11.62 25.73
C VAL A 512 4.64 -10.85 27.06
N LEU A 513 3.71 -9.93 27.32
CA LEU A 513 3.69 -9.17 28.58
C LEU A 513 3.47 -10.09 29.78
N THR A 514 2.52 -11.04 29.67
CA THR A 514 2.22 -12.00 30.74
C THR A 514 3.42 -12.90 31.03
N ALA A 515 4.08 -13.44 30.00
CA ALA A 515 5.28 -14.26 30.14
C ALA A 515 6.43 -13.52 30.83
N ALA A 516 6.51 -12.20 30.63
CA ALA A 516 7.48 -11.33 31.29
C ALA A 516 7.03 -10.79 32.66
N GLY A 517 5.88 -11.24 33.20
CA GLY A 517 5.34 -10.75 34.46
C GLY A 517 4.91 -9.29 34.44
N GLN A 518 4.56 -8.76 33.28
CA GLN A 518 4.09 -7.38 33.12
C GLN A 518 2.55 -7.30 32.98
N VAL A 519 2.01 -6.13 33.29
CA VAL A 519 0.59 -5.79 33.09
C VAL A 519 0.23 -5.90 31.61
N ARG A 520 -0.90 -6.50 31.32
CA ARG A 520 -1.48 -6.61 29.97
C ARG A 520 -1.99 -5.26 29.46
N ILE A 521 -2.27 -5.20 28.18
CA ILE A 521 -2.85 -4.03 27.52
C ILE A 521 -4.33 -4.32 27.29
N VAL A 522 -5.21 -3.63 28.01
CA VAL A 522 -6.65 -3.60 27.73
C VAL A 522 -6.99 -2.27 27.07
N ILE A 523 -7.68 -2.31 25.94
CA ILE A 523 -8.05 -1.14 25.14
C ILE A 523 -9.56 -0.93 25.28
N PRO A 524 -10.03 0.01 26.15
CA PRO A 524 -11.46 0.24 26.33
C PRO A 524 -12.10 0.87 25.10
N THR A 525 -13.42 0.76 24.99
CA THR A 525 -14.22 1.24 23.85
C THR A 525 -13.90 2.68 23.47
N VAL A 526 -13.88 3.58 24.44
CA VAL A 526 -13.57 5.01 24.24
C VAL A 526 -12.21 5.26 23.58
N TYR A 527 -11.27 4.33 23.72
CA TYR A 527 -9.89 4.45 23.22
C TYR A 527 -9.64 3.73 21.90
N ARG A 528 -10.67 3.08 21.34
CA ARG A 528 -10.60 2.30 20.09
C ARG A 528 -10.03 3.11 18.93
N ASN A 529 -10.53 4.33 18.71
CA ASN A 529 -10.10 5.16 17.58
C ASN A 529 -8.62 5.58 17.70
N ASN A 530 -8.15 5.88 18.92
CA ASN A 530 -6.73 6.17 19.17
C ASN A 530 -5.84 4.99 18.81
N TYR A 531 -6.25 3.77 19.19
CA TYR A 531 -5.54 2.55 18.85
C TYR A 531 -5.48 2.29 17.33
N LEU A 532 -6.62 2.36 16.65
CA LEU A 532 -6.68 2.17 15.19
C LEU A 532 -5.91 3.26 14.43
N ALA A 533 -5.98 4.52 14.90
CA ALA A 533 -5.18 5.62 14.34
C ALA A 533 -3.68 5.40 14.56
N GLY A 534 -3.29 4.86 15.71
CA GLY A 534 -1.89 4.48 15.99
C GLY A 534 -1.36 3.45 15.00
N LEU A 535 -2.12 2.37 14.74
CA LEU A 535 -1.78 1.36 13.75
C LEU A 535 -1.69 1.97 12.33
N ALA A 536 -2.72 2.70 11.92
CA ALA A 536 -2.75 3.36 10.61
C ALA A 536 -1.60 4.37 10.43
N GLY A 537 -1.18 5.02 11.52
CA GLY A 537 -0.04 5.93 11.53
C GLY A 537 1.28 5.25 11.15
N VAL A 538 1.51 4.02 11.61
CA VAL A 538 2.69 3.23 11.22
C VAL A 538 2.62 2.83 9.75
N SER A 539 1.46 2.32 9.32
CA SER A 539 1.22 1.86 7.94
C SER A 539 1.45 2.98 6.92
N ASN A 540 0.96 4.18 7.21
CA ASN A 540 1.07 5.34 6.33
C ASN A 540 2.38 6.13 6.52
N GLY A 541 3.03 5.99 7.68
CA GLY A 541 4.25 6.69 8.07
C GLY A 541 5.55 5.96 7.80
N ASN A 542 5.50 4.85 7.06
CA ASN A 542 6.67 4.01 6.73
C ASN A 542 7.47 3.57 7.97
N GLY A 543 6.77 3.09 9.00
CA GLY A 543 7.35 2.58 10.24
C GLY A 543 7.46 3.61 11.38
N ARG A 544 6.99 4.84 11.21
CA ARG A 544 6.90 5.84 12.29
C ARG A 544 5.83 5.45 13.27
N GLY A 545 6.23 4.90 14.41
CA GLY A 545 5.36 4.25 15.38
C GLY A 545 5.17 4.99 16.71
N GLU A 546 5.62 6.24 16.83
CA GLU A 546 5.59 7.01 18.09
C GLU A 546 4.18 7.08 18.68
N SER A 547 3.17 7.33 17.83
CA SER A 547 1.78 7.38 18.28
C SER A 547 1.27 6.01 18.75
N LEU A 548 1.62 4.92 18.07
CA LEU A 548 1.23 3.57 18.47
C LEU A 548 1.87 3.20 19.82
N ILE A 549 3.17 3.48 19.97
CA ILE A 549 3.91 3.24 21.22
C ILE A 549 3.25 4.01 22.37
N ALA A 550 2.97 5.29 22.18
CA ALA A 550 2.35 6.14 23.20
C ALA A 550 0.96 5.62 23.59
N VAL A 551 0.13 5.27 22.61
CA VAL A 551 -1.22 4.72 22.81
C VAL A 551 -1.19 3.43 23.61
N LEU A 552 -0.34 2.47 23.23
CA LEU A 552 -0.27 1.17 23.90
C LEU A 552 0.35 1.27 25.31
N ARG A 553 1.37 2.13 25.51
CA ARG A 553 1.92 2.43 26.84
C ARG A 553 0.88 3.07 27.75
N PHE A 554 0.08 4.00 27.22
CA PHE A 554 -0.99 4.61 27.98
C PHE A 554 -2.08 3.60 28.35
N ALA A 555 -2.48 2.73 27.42
CA ALA A 555 -3.43 1.65 27.68
C ALA A 555 -2.90 0.68 28.76
N GLN A 556 -1.62 0.29 28.71
CA GLN A 556 -1.01 -0.54 29.76
C GLN A 556 -0.99 0.17 31.12
N LYS A 557 -0.66 1.47 31.15
CA LYS A 557 -0.71 2.28 32.37
C LYS A 557 -2.12 2.36 32.94
N TRP A 558 -3.11 2.54 32.08
CA TRP A 558 -4.52 2.54 32.46
C TRP A 558 -4.95 1.20 33.02
N THR A 559 -4.63 0.07 32.35
CA THR A 559 -4.91 -1.28 32.83
C THR A 559 -4.31 -1.54 34.20
N ALA A 560 -3.09 -1.04 34.46
CA ALA A 560 -2.43 -1.17 35.76
C ALA A 560 -3.16 -0.42 36.89
N ALA A 561 -3.88 0.65 36.56
CA ALA A 561 -4.53 1.52 37.53
C ALA A 561 -5.99 1.12 37.85
N ILE A 562 -6.56 0.17 37.08
CA ILE A 562 -7.94 -0.31 37.31
C ILE A 562 -7.96 -1.37 38.42
N ASP A 563 -8.97 -1.32 39.26
CA ASP A 563 -9.28 -2.36 40.25
C ASP A 563 -10.07 -3.50 39.58
N TRP A 564 -9.41 -4.66 39.42
CA TRP A 564 -9.98 -5.86 38.79
C TRP A 564 -10.48 -6.89 39.81
N MET A 565 -10.75 -6.52 41.05
CA MET A 565 -11.00 -7.46 42.13
C MET A 565 -12.40 -8.09 42.09
N THR A 566 -13.42 -7.30 41.75
CA THR A 566 -14.81 -7.78 41.59
C THR A 566 -15.41 -7.19 40.31
N PHE A 567 -16.45 -7.85 39.79
CA PHE A 567 -17.14 -7.35 38.61
C PHE A 567 -17.73 -5.96 38.86
N GLU A 568 -18.47 -5.85 39.98
CA GLU A 568 -19.23 -4.63 40.34
C GLU A 568 -18.31 -3.44 40.54
N ALA A 569 -17.22 -3.59 41.30
CA ALA A 569 -16.26 -2.53 41.54
C ALA A 569 -15.55 -2.10 40.25
N THR A 570 -15.17 -3.08 39.42
CA THR A 570 -14.55 -2.83 38.13
C THR A 570 -15.51 -2.10 37.19
N ASP A 571 -16.74 -2.60 37.03
CA ASP A 571 -17.76 -2.00 36.15
C ASP A 571 -18.10 -0.57 36.57
N GLU A 572 -18.30 -0.32 37.88
CA GLU A 572 -18.54 1.03 38.39
C GLU A 572 -17.36 1.97 38.11
N GLN A 573 -16.12 1.51 38.30
CA GLN A 573 -14.94 2.31 37.98
C GLN A 573 -14.84 2.61 36.48
N LEU A 574 -15.09 1.60 35.62
CA LEU A 574 -15.06 1.76 34.16
C LEU A 574 -16.12 2.72 33.66
N ARG A 575 -17.33 2.72 34.24
CA ARG A 575 -18.40 3.70 33.95
C ARG A 575 -18.00 5.12 34.33
N ARG A 576 -17.41 5.32 35.49
CA ARG A 576 -16.91 6.64 35.92
C ARG A 576 -15.80 7.18 35.02
N LEU A 577 -15.08 6.32 34.35
CA LEU A 577 -13.97 6.66 33.42
C LEU A 577 -14.42 6.75 31.95
N ASP A 578 -15.73 6.70 31.70
CA ASP A 578 -16.31 6.70 30.34
C ASP A 578 -15.80 5.59 29.43
N SER A 579 -15.33 4.47 30.02
CA SER A 579 -14.60 3.40 29.30
C SER A 579 -15.44 2.70 28.22
N TYR A 580 -16.77 2.67 28.40
CA TYR A 580 -17.74 2.07 27.45
C TYR A 580 -18.26 3.04 26.40
N MET A 581 -17.89 4.32 26.49
CA MET A 581 -18.42 5.34 25.58
C MET A 581 -18.06 5.03 24.13
N ASP A 582 -19.02 5.21 23.24
CA ASP A 582 -18.79 5.11 21.81
C ASP A 582 -17.66 6.06 21.38
N PRO A 583 -16.66 5.58 20.64
CA PRO A 583 -15.48 6.37 20.32
C PRO A 583 -15.78 7.60 19.45
N GLY A 584 -16.81 7.54 18.59
CA GLY A 584 -17.21 8.70 17.78
C GLY A 584 -17.92 9.77 18.62
N LEU A 585 -18.76 9.36 19.59
CA LEU A 585 -19.39 10.28 20.54
C LEU A 585 -18.36 10.91 21.49
N ALA A 586 -17.37 10.14 21.92
CA ALA A 586 -16.28 10.63 22.75
C ALA A 586 -15.47 11.71 22.04
N GLU A 587 -15.08 11.49 20.79
CA GLU A 587 -14.39 12.49 19.97
C GLU A 587 -15.22 13.75 19.77
N ALA A 588 -16.51 13.60 19.43
CA ALA A 588 -17.42 14.74 19.23
C ALA A 588 -17.62 15.56 20.51
N SER A 589 -17.55 14.91 21.68
CA SER A 589 -17.75 15.54 23.01
C SER A 589 -16.43 15.96 23.66
N GLY A 590 -15.28 15.72 23.04
CA GLY A 590 -13.96 16.01 23.60
C GLY A 590 -13.57 15.12 24.80
N ILE A 591 -14.28 14.00 24.99
CA ILE A 591 -14.02 13.04 26.07
C ILE A 591 -12.85 12.16 25.69
N ARG A 592 -11.95 11.94 26.65
CA ARG A 592 -10.75 11.13 26.47
C ARG A 592 -10.62 10.12 27.60
N LEU A 593 -10.01 8.98 27.30
CA LEU A 593 -9.64 8.01 28.33
C LEU A 593 -8.80 8.68 29.42
N ARG A 594 -9.21 8.53 30.68
CA ARG A 594 -8.54 9.10 31.85
C ARG A 594 -8.02 7.99 32.75
N LEU A 595 -6.92 8.27 33.46
CA LEU A 595 -6.49 7.41 34.57
C LEU A 595 -7.44 7.63 35.75
N PRO A 596 -7.70 6.59 36.57
CA PRO A 596 -8.34 6.79 37.88
C PRO A 596 -7.55 7.81 38.68
N GLU A 597 -8.26 8.69 39.39
CA GLU A 597 -7.62 9.59 40.35
C GLU A 597 -6.93 8.73 41.42
N GLN A 598 -5.66 9.02 41.68
CA GLN A 598 -4.97 8.40 42.79
C GLN A 598 -5.58 8.96 44.06
N THR A 599 -6.35 8.14 44.79
CA THR A 599 -6.87 8.45 46.14
C THR A 599 -5.75 8.40 47.16
#